data_2664a336afa5bfae94c0dbcb81dfbd75
#
_entry.id   2664a336afa5bfae94c0dbcb81dfbd75
#
_cell.length_a   1.000
_cell.length_b   1.000
_cell.length_c   1.000
_cell.angle_alpha   90.00
_cell.angle_beta   90.00
_cell.angle_gamma   90.00
#
_symmetry.space_group_name_H-M   'P 1'
#
loop_
_entity.id
_entity.type
_entity.pdbx_description
1 polymer ?
#
loop_
_entity_poly.entity_id
_entity_poly.type
_entity_poly.pdbx_seq_one_letter_code
_entity_poly.pdbx_strand_id
1 'polypeptide(L)'
;MLIRNKMITERDERRTAEWLRKEAATRGLKAGRKVRIEQFEKYENGKTRRYFRSGRVTELHPYIFVCEVGGVRECFRYNEFLGNETGRRVQLNE
;
A
#
# COMPACT_ATOMS: atom_id res chain seq x y z
N MET A 1 -33.74 -7.39 9.93
CA MET A 1 -32.31 -7.60 9.90
C MET A 1 -31.59 -6.28 9.74
N LEU A 2 -30.64 -6.06 10.55
CA LEU A 2 -29.92 -4.82 10.52
C LEU A 2 -28.74 -4.84 9.60
N ILE A 3 -28.51 -3.75 8.96
CA ILE A 3 -27.41 -3.64 8.02
C ILE A 3 -26.50 -2.51 8.45
N ARG A 4 -26.09 -2.62 9.68
CA ARG A 4 -25.24 -1.61 10.26
C ARG A 4 -23.85 -1.57 9.67
N ASN A 5 -23.44 -2.65 9.11
CA ASN A 5 -22.14 -2.72 8.49
C ASN A 5 -21.99 -1.74 7.32
N LYS A 6 -23.07 -1.15 6.88
CA LYS A 6 -23.01 -0.11 5.86
C LYS A 6 -22.59 1.22 6.43
N MET A 7 -22.67 1.33 7.74
CA MET A 7 -22.38 2.59 8.42
C MET A 7 -21.02 2.50 9.07
N ILE A 8 -20.00 2.64 8.29
CA ILE A 8 -18.65 2.67 8.83
C ILE A 8 -18.42 4.04 9.42
N THR A 9 -18.22 4.11 10.71
CA THR A 9 -18.00 5.37 11.38
C THR A 9 -16.54 5.81 11.22
N GLU A 10 -16.30 7.09 11.42
CA GLU A 10 -14.96 7.65 11.38
C GLU A 10 -14.03 6.93 12.37
N ARG A 11 -14.57 6.53 13.51
CA ARG A 11 -13.84 5.79 14.52
C ARG A 11 -13.41 4.42 14.01
N ASP A 12 -14.29 3.74 13.28
CA ASP A 12 -13.97 2.43 12.73
C ASP A 12 -12.93 2.53 11.63
N GLU A 13 -12.99 3.57 10.83
CA GLU A 13 -11.98 3.82 9.79
C GLU A 13 -10.62 4.05 10.40
N ARG A 14 -10.53 4.83 11.46
CA ARG A 14 -9.26 5.07 12.15
C ARG A 14 -8.70 3.81 12.76
N ARG A 15 -9.57 2.99 13.35
CA ARG A 15 -9.17 1.74 13.97
C ARG A 15 -8.61 0.78 12.92
N THR A 16 -9.25 0.72 11.78
CA THR A 16 -8.80 -0.13 10.67
C THR A 16 -7.45 0.35 10.15
N ALA A 17 -7.28 1.65 9.97
CA ALA A 17 -6.03 2.22 9.49
C ALA A 17 -4.89 1.95 10.47
N GLU A 18 -5.15 2.08 11.76
CA GLU A 18 -4.17 1.77 12.80
C GLU A 18 -3.74 0.32 12.73
N TRP A 19 -4.70 -0.58 12.58
CA TRP A 19 -4.42 -2.00 12.47
C TRP A 19 -3.57 -2.32 11.25
N LEU A 20 -3.91 -1.74 10.11
CA LEU A 20 -3.17 -1.95 8.87
C LEU A 20 -1.72 -1.46 9.01
N ARG A 21 -1.54 -0.30 9.61
CA ARG A 21 -0.21 0.24 9.81
C ARG A 21 0.62 -0.64 10.75
N LYS A 22 0.02 -1.11 11.84
CA LYS A 22 0.70 -1.99 12.79
C LYS A 22 1.07 -3.32 12.15
N GLU A 23 0.17 -3.87 11.36
CA GLU A 23 0.42 -5.12 10.65
C GLU A 23 1.57 -4.96 9.66
N ALA A 24 1.59 -3.86 8.93
CA ALA A 24 2.67 -3.56 8.00
C ALA A 24 4.01 -3.44 8.74
N ALA A 25 4.02 -2.76 9.88
CA ALA A 25 5.23 -2.62 10.70
C ALA A 25 5.72 -3.98 11.20
N THR A 26 4.79 -4.84 11.60
CA THR A 26 5.11 -6.20 12.05
C THR A 26 5.80 -6.99 10.93
N ARG A 27 5.41 -6.75 9.69
CA ARG A 27 6.02 -7.41 8.53
C ARG A 27 7.28 -6.71 8.04
N GLY A 28 7.76 -5.70 8.75
CA GLY A 28 9.04 -5.07 8.47
C GLY A 28 9.00 -3.77 7.68
N LEU A 29 7.80 -3.22 7.44
CA LEU A 29 7.70 -1.94 6.73
C LEU A 29 8.12 -0.82 7.67
N LYS A 30 9.21 -0.14 7.33
CA LYS A 30 9.71 0.99 8.11
C LYS A 30 10.58 1.88 7.24
N ALA A 31 10.77 3.11 7.69
CA ALA A 31 11.59 4.08 6.96
C ALA A 31 13.00 3.53 6.75
N GLY A 32 13.54 3.74 5.57
CA GLY A 32 14.87 3.28 5.19
C GLY A 32 14.89 1.94 4.48
N ARG A 33 13.80 1.18 4.51
CA ARG A 33 13.77 -0.13 3.86
C ARG A 33 13.59 0.02 2.35
N LYS A 34 14.29 -0.81 1.62
CA LYS A 34 14.15 -0.86 0.17
C LYS A 34 12.90 -1.64 -0.19
N VAL A 35 12.22 -1.20 -1.22
CA VAL A 35 11.00 -1.86 -1.68
C VAL A 35 11.03 -2.06 -3.18
N ARG A 36 10.27 -3.03 -3.64
CA ARG A 36 10.02 -3.27 -5.05
C ARG A 36 8.52 -3.08 -5.25
N ILE A 37 8.18 -2.28 -6.24
CA ILE A 37 6.79 -1.97 -6.55
C ILE A 37 6.42 -2.71 -7.81
N GLU A 38 5.44 -3.61 -7.70
CA GLU A 38 4.89 -4.33 -8.83
C GLU A 38 3.64 -3.59 -9.27
N GLN A 39 3.55 -3.28 -10.54
CA GLN A 39 2.44 -2.51 -11.07
C GLN A 39 1.89 -3.17 -12.31
N PHE A 40 0.56 -3.16 -12.42
CA PHE A 40 -0.15 -3.75 -13.55
C PHE A 40 -0.82 -2.64 -14.36
N GLU A 41 -0.65 -2.69 -15.67
CA GLU A 41 -1.33 -1.80 -16.58
C GLU A 41 -2.16 -2.61 -17.54
N LYS A 42 -3.39 -2.18 -17.74
CA LYS A 42 -4.29 -2.82 -18.68
C LYS A 42 -4.38 -1.97 -19.94
N TYR A 43 -4.10 -2.57 -21.07
CA TYR A 43 -4.17 -1.89 -22.35
C TYR A 43 -5.56 -2.01 -22.97
N GLU A 44 -5.86 -1.16 -23.94
CA GLU A 44 -7.14 -1.16 -24.65
C GLU A 44 -7.48 -2.49 -25.32
N ASN A 45 -6.48 -3.24 -25.73
CA ASN A 45 -6.69 -4.53 -26.37
C ASN A 45 -6.95 -5.66 -25.37
N GLY A 46 -7.16 -5.33 -24.09
CA GLY A 46 -7.43 -6.31 -23.06
C GLY A 46 -6.20 -6.99 -22.47
N LYS A 47 -5.04 -6.71 -22.99
CA LYS A 47 -3.81 -7.29 -22.45
C LYS A 47 -3.38 -6.56 -21.21
N THR A 48 -2.73 -7.28 -20.30
CA THR A 48 -2.19 -6.70 -19.06
C THR A 48 -0.68 -6.80 -19.10
N ARG A 49 -0.03 -5.72 -18.73
CA ARG A 49 1.43 -5.70 -18.60
C ARG A 49 1.79 -5.52 -17.14
N ARG A 50 2.78 -6.27 -16.70
CA ARG A 50 3.32 -6.16 -15.35
C ARG A 50 4.74 -5.59 -15.43
N TYR A 51 5.03 -4.62 -14.59
CA TYR A 51 6.39 -4.09 -14.52
C TYR A 51 6.74 -3.75 -13.08
N PHE A 52 8.02 -3.57 -12.83
CA PHE A 52 8.56 -3.38 -11.50
C PHE A 52 9.33 -2.08 -11.42
N ARG A 53 9.25 -1.45 -10.26
CA ARG A 53 10.04 -0.27 -9.95
C ARG A 53 10.67 -0.47 -8.59
N SER A 54 11.80 0.16 -8.33
CA SER A 54 12.49 0.08 -7.05
C SER A 54 12.39 1.41 -6.32
N GLY A 55 12.29 1.34 -5.01
CA GLY A 55 12.22 2.54 -4.20
C GLY A 55 12.68 2.29 -2.77
N ARG A 56 12.50 3.29 -1.93
CA ARG A 56 12.85 3.22 -0.53
C ARG A 56 11.79 3.93 0.29
N VAL A 57 11.38 3.31 1.38
CA VAL A 57 10.40 3.92 2.29
C VAL A 57 11.05 5.11 2.99
N THR A 58 10.38 6.25 2.98
CA THR A 58 10.88 7.46 3.61
C THR A 58 10.03 7.89 4.81
N GLU A 59 8.71 7.70 4.75
CA GLU A 59 7.81 8.16 5.81
C GLU A 59 6.65 7.19 5.97
N LEU A 60 6.19 7.05 7.20
CA LEU A 60 5.02 6.25 7.54
C LEU A 60 4.01 7.16 8.23
N HIS A 61 2.84 7.29 7.64
CA HIS A 61 1.76 8.12 8.16
C HIS A 61 0.59 7.24 8.61
N PRO A 62 -0.40 7.78 9.31
CA PRO A 62 -1.51 6.95 9.81
C PRO A 62 -2.26 6.15 8.73
N TYR A 63 -2.44 6.72 7.54
CA TYR A 63 -3.23 6.09 6.49
C TYR A 63 -2.43 5.65 5.27
N ILE A 64 -1.27 6.25 5.07
CA ILE A 64 -0.44 5.96 3.91
C ILE A 64 1.03 5.93 4.31
N PHE A 65 1.85 5.39 3.44
CA PHE A 65 3.29 5.54 3.59
C PHE A 65 3.87 6.12 2.30
N VAL A 66 5.03 6.73 2.42
CA VAL A 66 5.69 7.42 1.31
C VAL A 66 6.98 6.69 0.96
N CYS A 67 7.21 6.51 -0.32
CA CYS A 67 8.47 5.98 -0.84
C CYS A 67 9.05 6.95 -1.82
N GLU A 68 10.38 6.97 -1.90
CA GLU A 68 11.06 7.65 -2.96
C GLU A 68 11.32 6.63 -4.06
N VAL A 69 10.80 6.89 -5.24
CA VAL A 69 10.90 6.01 -6.40
C VAL A 69 11.45 6.81 -7.57
N GLY A 70 12.66 6.49 -7.99
CA GLY A 70 13.30 7.23 -9.07
C GLY A 70 13.47 8.71 -8.81
N GLY A 71 13.72 9.08 -7.56
CA GLY A 71 13.89 10.49 -7.17
C GLY A 71 12.58 11.25 -6.94
N VAL A 72 11.45 10.57 -7.02
CA VAL A 72 10.13 11.18 -6.85
C VAL A 72 9.44 10.57 -5.65
N ARG A 73 8.75 11.40 -4.88
CA ARG A 73 7.97 10.91 -3.74
C ARG A 73 6.64 10.38 -4.24
N GLU A 74 6.30 9.18 -3.78
CA GLU A 74 5.07 8.50 -4.16
C GLU A 74 4.39 7.97 -2.92
N CYS A 75 3.07 8.14 -2.84
CA CYS A 75 2.28 7.68 -1.71
C CYS A 75 1.65 6.33 -2.00
N PHE A 76 1.63 5.47 -0.99
CA PHE A 76 1.06 4.13 -1.09
C PHE A 76 0.14 3.88 0.09
N ARG A 77 -0.88 3.05 -0.12
CA ARG A 77 -1.73 2.61 0.96
C ARG A 77 -1.15 1.35 1.59
N TYR A 78 -1.40 1.16 2.87
CA TYR A 78 -0.88 -0.03 3.55
C TYR A 78 -1.41 -1.33 2.94
N ASN A 79 -2.61 -1.31 2.38
CA ASN A 79 -3.15 -2.48 1.69
C ASN A 79 -2.35 -2.87 0.47
N GLU A 80 -1.65 -1.95 -0.16
CA GLU A 80 -0.77 -2.26 -1.29
C GLU A 80 0.45 -3.06 -0.84
N PHE A 81 0.91 -2.84 0.38
CA PHE A 81 1.99 -3.63 0.98
C PHE A 81 1.48 -4.97 1.51
N LEU A 82 0.29 -4.98 2.09
CA LEU A 82 -0.28 -6.18 2.68
C LEU A 82 -0.88 -7.15 1.65
N GLY A 83 -0.94 -6.73 0.38
CA GLY A 83 -1.40 -7.60 -0.70
C GLY A 83 -2.91 -7.62 -0.89
N ASN A 84 -3.62 -6.66 -0.33
CA ASN A 84 -5.08 -6.60 -0.41
C ASN A 84 -5.60 -5.70 -1.53
N GLU A 85 -4.70 -5.17 -2.34
CA GLU A 85 -5.05 -4.30 -3.45
C GLU A 85 -4.70 -4.96 -4.77
N THR A 86 -5.45 -4.63 -5.81
CA THR A 86 -5.12 -5.01 -7.17
C THR A 86 -4.46 -3.82 -7.86
N GLY A 87 -3.72 -4.04 -8.90
CA GLY A 87 -3.11 -2.98 -9.68
C GLY A 87 -1.71 -2.59 -9.23
N ARG A 88 -1.47 -2.49 -7.95
CA ARG A 88 -0.14 -2.11 -7.44
C ARG A 88 0.17 -2.84 -6.14
N ARG A 89 1.37 -3.36 -6.03
CA ARG A 89 1.79 -4.11 -4.86
C ARG A 89 3.21 -3.70 -4.48
N VAL A 90 3.42 -3.45 -3.19
CA VAL A 90 4.73 -3.08 -2.66
C VAL A 90 5.27 -4.22 -1.83
N GLN A 91 6.53 -4.59 -2.07
CA GLN A 91 7.19 -5.67 -1.36
C GLN A 91 8.55 -5.21 -0.88
N LEU A 92 8.98 -5.73 0.27
CA LEU A 92 10.33 -5.45 0.74
C LEU A 92 11.33 -6.12 -0.21
N ASN A 93 12.36 -5.38 -0.55
CA ASN A 93 13.37 -5.83 -1.50
C ASN A 93 14.73 -5.87 -0.80
N GLU A 94 15.06 -7.01 -0.27
CA GLU A 94 16.31 -7.19 0.47
C GLU A 94 17.24 -8.16 -0.18
#